data_9a70d23342f3509dd11b4762db3326c9
#
_entry.id   9a70d23342f3509dd11b4762db3326c9
#
_cell.length_a   1.000
_cell.length_b   1.000
_cell.length_c   1.000
_cell.angle_alpha   90.00
_cell.angle_beta   90.00
_cell.angle_gamma   90.00
#
_symmetry.space_group_name_H-M   'P 1'
#
loop_
_entity.id
_entity.type
_entity.pdbx_description
1 polymer ?
#
loop_
_entity_poly.entity_id
_entity_poly.type
_entity_poly.pdbx_seq_one_letter_code
_entity_poly.pdbx_strand_id
1 'polypeptide(L)'
;ALQLNNIHKNFGSLEVLKGISLTAYDGDVISILGSSGSGKSTLLRCINLLENPSQGEVFLGSEALVLKPNKSGDLVAANQRQLEQFRSKMGFVFQNFNLWPHRTILQNIIEGPTQVLKIAKDQAISEAEVLLKRVGLLDKKDAYPENLSGGQRQRIAIARALAMKP
;
A
#
# COMPACT_ATOMS: atom_id res chain seq x y z
N ALA A 1 -3.73 14.14 -6.13
CA ALA A 1 -2.53 13.75 -6.89
C ALA A 1 -1.48 13.16 -5.96
N LEU A 2 -0.66 12.21 -6.44
CA LEU A 2 0.56 11.72 -5.79
C LEU A 2 1.75 12.31 -6.57
N GLN A 3 2.72 12.89 -5.86
CA GLN A 3 3.91 13.43 -6.50
C GLN A 3 5.17 12.91 -5.81
N LEU A 4 6.12 12.46 -6.59
CA LEU A 4 7.46 12.05 -6.19
C LEU A 4 8.46 13.02 -6.79
N ASN A 5 9.36 13.54 -5.98
CA ASN A 5 10.42 14.43 -6.44
C ASN A 5 11.77 13.82 -6.12
N ASN A 6 12.53 13.51 -7.18
CA ASN A 6 13.94 13.12 -7.10
C ASN A 6 14.21 11.99 -6.08
N ILE A 7 13.41 10.91 -6.13
CA ILE A 7 13.56 9.77 -5.22
C ILE A 7 14.81 8.98 -5.56
N HIS A 8 15.72 8.90 -4.61
CA HIS A 8 16.92 8.03 -4.65
C HIS A 8 16.78 6.91 -3.62
N LYS A 9 17.34 5.76 -3.91
CA LYS A 9 17.51 4.66 -2.95
C LYS A 9 18.82 3.93 -3.19
N ASN A 10 19.61 3.86 -2.14
CA ASN A 10 20.84 3.10 -2.09
C ASN A 10 20.71 1.91 -1.13
N PHE A 11 21.27 0.76 -1.48
CA PHE A 11 21.49 -0.37 -0.59
C PHE A 11 23.02 -0.57 -0.48
N GLY A 12 23.60 -0.02 0.57
CA GLY A 12 25.05 0.09 0.68
C GLY A 12 25.62 0.94 -0.46
N SER A 13 26.53 0.40 -1.25
CA SER A 13 27.13 1.07 -2.41
C SER A 13 26.26 0.96 -3.70
N LEU A 14 25.21 0.16 -3.70
CA LEU A 14 24.37 -0.04 -4.87
C LEU A 14 23.25 1.01 -4.91
N GLU A 15 23.29 1.91 -5.89
CA GLU A 15 22.22 2.85 -6.16
C GLU A 15 21.16 2.19 -7.04
N VAL A 16 19.96 1.93 -6.46
CA VAL A 16 18.83 1.26 -7.13
C VAL A 16 17.87 2.26 -7.74
N LEU A 17 17.56 3.36 -7.05
CA LEU A 17 16.77 4.47 -7.59
C LEU A 17 17.68 5.68 -7.75
N LYS A 18 17.64 6.29 -8.95
CA LYS A 18 18.59 7.31 -9.39
C LYS A 18 17.85 8.61 -9.74
N GLY A 19 17.13 9.18 -8.76
CA GLY A 19 16.44 10.45 -8.94
C GLY A 19 15.13 10.31 -9.73
N ILE A 20 14.24 9.43 -9.29
CA ILE A 20 12.95 9.21 -9.94
C ILE A 20 11.96 10.31 -9.53
N SER A 21 11.40 11.00 -10.52
CA SER A 21 10.30 11.94 -10.34
C SER A 21 9.08 11.47 -11.11
N LEU A 22 7.90 11.57 -10.51
CA LEU A 22 6.63 11.11 -11.06
C LEU A 22 5.49 11.94 -10.48
N THR A 23 4.52 12.29 -11.30
CA THR A 23 3.23 12.85 -10.84
C THR A 23 2.10 11.98 -11.36
N ALA A 24 1.21 11.58 -10.47
CA ALA A 24 -0.03 10.86 -10.77
C ALA A 24 -1.22 11.71 -10.33
N TYR A 25 -2.12 11.99 -11.25
CA TYR A 25 -3.36 12.71 -10.97
C TYR A 25 -4.51 11.76 -10.67
N ASP A 26 -5.59 12.29 -10.13
CA ASP A 26 -6.79 11.50 -9.84
C ASP A 26 -7.36 10.89 -11.13
N GLY A 27 -7.57 9.58 -11.12
CA GLY A 27 -8.02 8.82 -12.28
C GLY A 27 -6.90 8.29 -13.20
N ASP A 28 -5.64 8.69 -12.99
CA ASP A 28 -4.53 8.16 -13.77
C ASP A 28 -4.28 6.67 -13.49
N VAL A 29 -3.90 5.96 -14.55
CA VAL A 29 -3.37 4.60 -14.47
C VAL A 29 -1.93 4.63 -15.00
N ILE A 30 -0.97 4.43 -14.09
CA ILE A 30 0.45 4.47 -14.42
C ILE A 30 1.04 3.06 -14.38
N SER A 31 1.64 2.64 -15.49
CA SER A 31 2.37 1.37 -15.58
C SER A 31 3.87 1.61 -15.51
N ILE A 32 4.54 0.93 -14.55
CA ILE A 32 6.00 0.98 -14.41
C ILE A 32 6.58 -0.27 -15.04
N LEU A 33 7.31 -0.09 -16.15
CA LEU A 33 7.92 -1.18 -16.92
C LEU A 33 9.44 -1.24 -16.63
N GLY A 34 9.99 -2.44 -16.74
CA GLY A 34 11.43 -2.68 -16.57
C GLY A 34 11.73 -4.15 -16.26
N SER A 35 12.98 -4.54 -16.41
CA SER A 35 13.48 -5.88 -16.08
C SER A 35 13.34 -6.23 -14.60
N SER A 36 13.48 -7.51 -14.25
CA SER A 36 13.59 -7.92 -12.85
C SER A 36 14.80 -7.24 -12.20
N GLY A 37 14.64 -6.76 -10.97
CA GLY A 37 15.71 -6.05 -10.24
C GLY A 37 15.89 -4.57 -10.61
N SER A 38 15.12 -4.01 -11.55
CA SER A 38 15.26 -2.59 -11.96
C SER A 38 14.73 -1.56 -10.94
N GLY A 39 14.30 -1.98 -9.74
CA GLY A 39 13.87 -1.06 -8.67
C GLY A 39 12.37 -0.74 -8.63
N LYS A 40 11.52 -1.31 -9.52
CA LYS A 40 10.06 -1.03 -9.55
C LYS A 40 9.37 -1.21 -8.19
N SER A 41 9.58 -2.35 -7.56
CA SER A 41 9.00 -2.64 -6.24
C SER A 41 9.61 -1.76 -5.14
N THR A 42 10.88 -1.40 -5.27
CA THR A 42 11.56 -0.47 -4.37
C THR A 42 10.93 0.91 -4.45
N LEU A 43 10.67 1.40 -5.67
CA LEU A 43 9.98 2.69 -5.86
C LEU A 43 8.61 2.69 -5.20
N LEU A 44 7.78 1.67 -5.48
CA LEU A 44 6.44 1.56 -4.88
C LEU A 44 6.51 1.51 -3.34
N ARG A 45 7.50 0.84 -2.76
CA ARG A 45 7.70 0.80 -1.31
C ARG A 45 8.20 2.12 -0.74
N CYS A 46 8.98 2.90 -1.49
CA CYS A 46 9.42 4.23 -1.07
C CYS A 46 8.27 5.22 -0.99
N ILE A 47 7.23 5.08 -1.82
CA ILE A 47 6.06 5.97 -1.83
C ILE A 47 5.37 6.01 -0.46
N ASN A 48 5.21 4.86 0.18
CA ASN A 48 4.52 4.76 1.48
C ASN A 48 5.48 4.47 2.65
N LEU A 49 6.80 4.68 2.44
CA LEU A 49 7.85 4.43 3.43
C LEU A 49 7.85 3.01 4.02
N LEU A 50 7.44 2.00 3.25
CA LEU A 50 7.77 0.60 3.54
C LEU A 50 9.25 0.31 3.28
N GLU A 51 9.87 1.11 2.40
CA GLU A 51 11.30 1.23 2.20
C GLU A 51 11.67 2.71 2.33
N ASN A 52 12.70 3.02 3.09
CA ASN A 52 13.13 4.39 3.32
C ASN A 52 13.96 4.88 2.13
N PRO A 53 13.55 5.94 1.43
CA PRO A 53 14.39 6.53 0.38
C PRO A 53 15.65 7.14 0.97
N SER A 54 16.73 7.20 0.19
CA SER A 54 17.97 7.88 0.59
C SER A 54 17.89 9.38 0.37
N GLN A 55 17.12 9.84 -0.64
CA GLN A 55 16.85 11.25 -0.92
C GLN A 55 15.49 11.39 -1.60
N GLY A 56 14.98 12.62 -1.65
CA GLY A 56 13.78 12.99 -2.36
C GLY A 56 12.60 13.32 -1.46
N GLU A 57 11.47 13.59 -2.08
CA GLU A 57 10.25 14.04 -1.40
C GLU A 57 9.04 13.27 -1.94
N VAL A 58 8.06 13.05 -1.07
CA VAL A 58 6.78 12.41 -1.39
C VAL A 58 5.64 13.32 -0.94
N PHE A 59 4.72 13.60 -1.87
CA PHE A 59 3.53 14.41 -1.62
C PHE A 59 2.26 13.63 -1.93
N LEU A 60 1.23 13.83 -1.13
CA LEU A 60 -0.13 13.36 -1.40
C LEU A 60 -1.08 14.56 -1.34
N GLY A 61 -1.65 14.93 -2.48
CA GLY A 61 -2.34 16.20 -2.63
C GLY A 61 -1.38 17.39 -2.45
N SER A 62 -1.71 18.30 -1.56
CA SER A 62 -0.85 19.42 -1.16
C SER A 62 0.05 19.13 0.06
N GLU A 63 -0.06 17.93 0.63
CA GLU A 63 0.64 17.53 1.85
C GLU A 63 1.96 16.85 1.52
N ALA A 64 3.09 17.44 1.94
CA ALA A 64 4.40 16.79 1.90
C ALA A 64 4.57 15.89 3.12
N LEU A 65 5.08 14.68 2.91
CA LEU A 65 5.49 13.81 4.00
C LEU A 65 6.80 14.36 4.60
N VAL A 66 6.75 14.78 5.87
CA VAL A 66 7.93 15.36 6.54
C VAL A 66 8.93 14.26 6.87
N LEU A 67 10.09 14.31 6.23
CA LEU A 67 11.16 13.32 6.35
C LEU A 67 12.37 13.92 7.09
N LYS A 68 13.11 13.05 7.78
CA LYS A 68 14.38 13.38 8.42
C LYS A 68 15.37 12.24 8.22
N PRO A 69 16.67 12.51 8.14
CA PRO A 69 17.69 11.45 8.04
C PRO A 69 17.75 10.63 9.33
N ASN A 70 17.91 9.32 9.18
CA ASN A 70 18.26 8.42 10.27
C ASN A 70 19.80 8.30 10.40
N LYS A 71 20.27 7.44 11.31
CA LYS A 71 21.70 7.21 11.52
C LYS A 71 22.44 6.62 10.32
N SER A 72 21.71 5.95 9.42
CA SER A 72 22.26 5.32 8.20
C SER A 72 22.20 6.26 6.99
N GLY A 73 21.64 7.47 7.15
CA GLY A 73 21.48 8.45 6.07
C GLY A 73 20.18 8.29 5.27
N ASP A 74 19.38 7.26 5.50
CA ASP A 74 18.08 7.11 4.87
C ASP A 74 17.04 8.05 5.49
N LEU A 75 16.07 8.48 4.68
CA LEU A 75 14.99 9.36 5.10
C LEU A 75 13.85 8.54 5.76
N VAL A 76 13.52 8.88 7.00
CA VAL A 76 12.41 8.31 7.75
C VAL A 76 11.36 9.38 8.07
N ALA A 77 10.13 8.99 8.33
CA ALA A 77 9.10 9.94 8.74
C ALA A 77 9.52 10.66 10.02
N ALA A 78 9.47 11.99 10.01
CA ALA A 78 9.72 12.80 11.19
C ALA A 78 8.57 12.74 12.19
N ASN A 79 7.35 12.49 11.69
CA ASN A 79 6.11 12.40 12.47
C ASN A 79 5.37 11.10 12.15
N GLN A 80 5.28 10.20 13.14
CA GLN A 80 4.63 8.91 13.00
C GLN A 80 3.11 9.03 12.71
N ARG A 81 2.43 9.98 13.33
CA ARG A 81 0.99 10.22 13.08
C ARG A 81 0.73 10.66 11.65
N GLN A 82 1.58 11.53 11.10
CA GLN A 82 1.49 11.95 9.70
C GLN A 82 1.67 10.74 8.77
N LEU A 83 2.66 9.87 9.05
CA LEU A 83 2.88 8.65 8.25
C LEU A 83 1.68 7.72 8.29
N GLU A 84 1.07 7.51 9.46
CA GLU A 84 -0.14 6.69 9.60
C GLU A 84 -1.32 7.26 8.81
N GLN A 85 -1.55 8.57 8.90
CA GLN A 85 -2.58 9.26 8.11
C GLN A 85 -2.28 9.17 6.60
N PHE A 86 -1.03 9.35 6.20
CA PHE A 86 -0.60 9.23 4.82
C PHE A 86 -0.86 7.82 4.28
N ARG A 87 -0.47 6.78 5.03
CA ARG A 87 -0.71 5.38 4.67
C ARG A 87 -2.19 5.00 4.62
N SER A 88 -3.01 5.57 5.49
CA SER A 88 -4.46 5.29 5.51
C SER A 88 -5.17 5.80 4.25
N LYS A 89 -4.62 6.82 3.59
CA LYS A 89 -5.13 7.38 2.32
C LYS A 89 -4.63 6.62 1.08
N MET A 90 -3.76 5.62 1.25
CA MET A 90 -3.18 4.86 0.14
C MET A 90 -3.47 3.36 0.31
N GLY A 91 -4.04 2.73 -0.72
CA GLY A 91 -4.12 1.28 -0.81
C GLY A 91 -2.82 0.69 -1.36
N PHE A 92 -2.30 -0.36 -0.73
CA PHE A 92 -1.12 -1.08 -1.19
C PHE A 92 -1.40 -2.58 -1.33
N VAL A 93 -1.14 -3.13 -2.50
CA VAL A 93 -1.26 -4.57 -2.77
C VAL A 93 0.14 -5.15 -2.96
N PHE A 94 0.53 -6.06 -2.08
CA PHE A 94 1.82 -6.74 -2.13
C PHE A 94 1.84 -7.82 -3.21
N GLN A 95 3.02 -8.12 -3.76
CA GLN A 95 3.22 -9.20 -4.73
C GLN A 95 2.81 -10.58 -4.16
N ASN A 96 3.08 -10.82 -2.88
CA ASN A 96 2.71 -12.04 -2.16
C ASN A 96 1.35 -11.92 -1.45
N PHE A 97 0.56 -10.87 -1.77
CA PHE A 97 -0.75 -10.56 -1.22
C PHE A 97 -0.77 -10.27 0.28
N ASN A 98 0.10 -10.85 1.08
CA ASN A 98 0.26 -10.68 2.53
C ASN A 98 -1.08 -10.77 3.30
N LEU A 99 -1.91 -11.76 2.96
CA LEU A 99 -3.11 -12.07 3.72
C LEU A 99 -2.72 -12.77 5.01
N TRP A 100 -3.40 -12.45 6.11
CA TRP A 100 -3.20 -13.12 7.39
C TRP A 100 -3.75 -14.55 7.32
N PRO A 101 -2.92 -15.59 7.42
CA PRO A 101 -3.33 -16.98 7.21
C PRO A 101 -4.28 -17.50 8.30
N HIS A 102 -4.21 -16.94 9.50
CA HIS A 102 -5.03 -17.30 10.66
C HIS A 102 -6.36 -16.54 10.74
N ARG A 103 -6.68 -15.72 9.73
CA ARG A 103 -7.93 -14.94 9.63
C ARG A 103 -8.72 -15.35 8.41
N THR A 104 -10.04 -15.35 8.53
CA THR A 104 -10.91 -15.57 7.38
C THR A 104 -10.75 -14.43 6.36
N ILE A 105 -11.28 -14.63 5.16
CA ILE A 105 -11.26 -13.61 4.10
C ILE A 105 -11.98 -12.34 4.55
N LEU A 106 -13.15 -12.46 5.14
CA LEU A 106 -13.88 -11.34 5.69
C LEU A 106 -13.07 -10.60 6.76
N GLN A 107 -12.47 -11.32 7.70
CA GLN A 107 -11.63 -10.73 8.74
C GLN A 107 -10.40 -10.01 8.16
N ASN A 108 -9.79 -10.54 7.09
CA ASN A 108 -8.69 -9.87 6.40
C ASN A 108 -9.10 -8.51 5.81
N ILE A 109 -10.34 -8.38 5.33
CA ILE A 109 -10.82 -7.14 4.70
C ILE A 109 -11.23 -6.10 5.75
N ILE A 110 -11.94 -6.51 6.81
CA ILE A 110 -12.50 -5.58 7.79
C ILE A 110 -11.51 -5.06 8.82
N GLU A 111 -10.32 -5.67 8.95
CA GLU A 111 -9.35 -5.30 9.98
C GLU A 111 -8.93 -3.83 9.88
N GLY A 112 -8.51 -3.38 8.69
CA GLY A 112 -8.13 -1.99 8.47
C GLY A 112 -9.27 -1.01 8.77
N PRO A 113 -10.46 -1.16 8.15
CA PRO A 113 -11.62 -0.34 8.43
C PRO A 113 -11.97 -0.24 9.92
N THR A 114 -11.96 -1.35 10.65
CA THR A 114 -12.33 -1.35 12.07
C THR A 114 -11.22 -0.79 12.98
N GLN A 115 -9.97 -1.18 12.73
CA GLN A 115 -8.85 -0.82 13.62
C GLN A 115 -8.29 0.59 13.32
N VAL A 116 -8.19 0.96 12.06
CA VAL A 116 -7.57 2.23 11.63
C VAL A 116 -8.63 3.33 11.45
N LEU A 117 -9.67 3.05 10.65
CA LEU A 117 -10.72 4.03 10.35
C LEU A 117 -11.81 4.11 11.43
N LYS A 118 -11.79 3.22 12.42
CA LYS A 118 -12.76 3.14 13.53
C LYS A 118 -14.21 2.99 13.07
N ILE A 119 -14.42 2.36 11.90
CA ILE A 119 -15.75 2.05 11.38
C ILE A 119 -16.38 0.95 12.27
N ALA A 120 -17.67 1.08 12.57
CA ALA A 120 -18.40 0.08 13.31
C ALA A 120 -18.35 -1.30 12.60
N LYS A 121 -18.18 -2.38 13.36
CA LYS A 121 -17.94 -3.72 12.80
C LYS A 121 -19.03 -4.15 11.81
N ASP A 122 -20.30 -3.92 12.13
CA ASP A 122 -21.41 -4.32 11.26
C ASP A 122 -21.40 -3.55 9.93
N GLN A 123 -21.06 -2.27 9.98
CA GLN A 123 -20.87 -1.47 8.77
C GLN A 123 -19.67 -1.96 7.95
N ALA A 124 -18.54 -2.25 8.59
CA ALA A 124 -17.35 -2.78 7.92
C ALA A 124 -17.63 -4.12 7.24
N ILE A 125 -18.43 -5.01 7.89
CA ILE A 125 -18.87 -6.28 7.31
C ILE A 125 -19.72 -6.04 6.06
N SER A 126 -20.73 -5.18 6.15
CA SER A 126 -21.61 -4.87 5.01
C SER A 126 -20.84 -4.31 3.83
N GLU A 127 -19.92 -3.38 4.07
CA GLU A 127 -19.08 -2.79 3.02
C GLU A 127 -18.12 -3.84 2.41
N ALA A 128 -17.53 -4.70 3.25
CA ALA A 128 -16.64 -5.78 2.80
C ALA A 128 -17.40 -6.81 1.93
N GLU A 129 -18.65 -7.16 2.27
CA GLU A 129 -19.48 -8.07 1.46
C GLU A 129 -19.79 -7.48 0.08
N VAL A 130 -20.02 -6.17 -0.01
CA VAL A 130 -20.17 -5.48 -1.31
C VAL A 130 -18.89 -5.61 -2.15
N LEU A 131 -17.72 -5.40 -1.55
CA LEU A 131 -16.44 -5.56 -2.24
C LEU A 131 -16.22 -7.02 -2.66
N LEU A 132 -16.48 -7.97 -1.78
CA LEU A 132 -16.39 -9.40 -2.09
C LEU A 132 -17.30 -9.81 -3.25
N LYS A 133 -18.52 -9.28 -3.29
CA LYS A 133 -19.45 -9.49 -4.42
C LYS A 133 -18.88 -8.93 -5.72
N ARG A 134 -18.29 -7.73 -5.71
CA ARG A 134 -17.66 -7.09 -6.89
C ARG A 134 -16.49 -7.90 -7.45
N VAL A 135 -15.72 -8.57 -6.60
CA VAL A 135 -14.61 -9.43 -7.03
C VAL A 135 -15.02 -10.89 -7.24
N GLY A 136 -16.32 -11.23 -7.08
CA GLY A 136 -16.89 -12.57 -7.32
C GLY A 136 -16.45 -13.62 -6.29
N LEU A 137 -16.29 -13.24 -5.01
CA LEU A 137 -15.79 -14.12 -3.94
C LEU A 137 -16.59 -14.01 -2.63
N LEU A 138 -17.87 -13.58 -2.72
CA LEU A 138 -18.72 -13.46 -1.53
C LEU A 138 -18.96 -14.81 -0.85
N ASP A 139 -19.06 -15.90 -1.62
CA ASP A 139 -19.20 -17.28 -1.13
C ASP A 139 -17.97 -17.78 -0.36
N LYS A 140 -16.85 -17.10 -0.47
CA LYS A 140 -15.57 -17.43 0.20
C LYS A 140 -15.29 -16.57 1.44
N LYS A 141 -16.25 -15.76 1.92
CA LYS A 141 -16.02 -14.82 3.01
C LYS A 141 -15.52 -15.48 4.30
N ASP A 142 -15.98 -16.69 4.59
CA ASP A 142 -15.63 -17.46 5.80
C ASP A 142 -14.47 -18.44 5.57
N ALA A 143 -13.93 -18.54 4.34
CA ALA A 143 -12.77 -19.35 4.03
C ALA A 143 -11.47 -18.69 4.53
N TYR A 144 -10.40 -19.46 4.59
CA TYR A 144 -9.05 -18.99 4.92
C TYR A 144 -8.21 -18.83 3.64
N PRO A 145 -7.16 -17.98 3.65
CA PRO A 145 -6.32 -17.73 2.47
C PRO A 145 -5.70 -18.98 1.84
N GLU A 146 -5.38 -19.99 2.62
CA GLU A 146 -4.82 -21.26 2.13
C GLU A 146 -5.78 -22.03 1.22
N ASN A 147 -7.09 -21.84 1.40
CA ASN A 147 -8.12 -22.50 0.60
C ASN A 147 -8.41 -21.80 -0.74
N LEU A 148 -7.65 -20.75 -1.09
CA LEU A 148 -7.86 -19.95 -2.29
C LEU A 148 -6.70 -20.09 -3.29
N SER A 149 -7.05 -20.01 -4.58
CA SER A 149 -6.05 -19.90 -5.64
C SER A 149 -5.29 -18.57 -5.58
N GLY A 150 -4.14 -18.47 -6.26
CA GLY A 150 -3.36 -17.24 -6.34
C GLY A 150 -4.17 -16.05 -6.86
N GLY A 151 -4.95 -16.24 -7.93
CA GLY A 151 -5.81 -15.20 -8.48
C GLY A 151 -6.94 -14.78 -7.54
N GLN A 152 -7.50 -15.73 -6.77
CA GLN A 152 -8.49 -15.40 -5.73
C GLN A 152 -7.86 -14.59 -4.61
N ARG A 153 -6.67 -14.99 -4.11
CA ARG A 153 -5.93 -14.24 -3.09
C ARG A 153 -5.57 -12.82 -3.56
N GLN A 154 -5.20 -12.65 -4.82
CA GLN A 154 -4.94 -11.33 -5.41
C GLN A 154 -6.19 -10.46 -5.37
N ARG A 155 -7.34 -10.98 -5.79
CA ARG A 155 -8.62 -10.22 -5.75
C ARG A 155 -9.02 -9.85 -4.32
N ILE A 156 -8.78 -10.72 -3.35
CA ILE A 156 -9.01 -10.40 -1.93
C ILE A 156 -8.05 -9.30 -1.45
N ALA A 157 -6.77 -9.35 -1.82
CA ALA A 157 -5.82 -8.30 -1.45
C ALA A 157 -6.22 -6.93 -2.04
N ILE A 158 -6.76 -6.91 -3.27
CA ILE A 158 -7.34 -5.70 -3.87
C ILE A 158 -8.58 -5.23 -3.09
N ALA A 159 -9.50 -6.13 -2.77
CA ALA A 159 -10.69 -5.79 -1.97
C ALA A 159 -10.30 -5.22 -0.59
N ARG A 160 -9.29 -5.81 0.07
CA ARG A 160 -8.76 -5.32 1.34
C ARG A 160 -8.18 -3.89 1.22
N ALA A 161 -7.44 -3.62 0.15
CA ALA A 161 -6.91 -2.27 -0.10
C ALA A 161 -8.04 -1.25 -0.34
N LEU A 162 -9.04 -1.61 -1.14
CA LEU A 162 -10.19 -0.75 -1.44
C LEU A 162 -11.10 -0.51 -0.22
N ALA A 163 -11.14 -1.43 0.74
CA ALA A 163 -11.93 -1.28 1.97
C ALA A 163 -11.45 -0.08 2.82
N MET A 164 -10.20 0.33 2.67
CA MET A 164 -9.65 1.54 3.32
C MET A 164 -10.11 2.84 2.67
N LYS A 165 -10.86 2.81 1.55
CA LYS A 165 -11.36 3.98 0.80
C LYS A 165 -10.21 4.96 0.44
N PRO A 166 -9.13 4.44 -0.17
CA PRO A 166 -7.95 5.24 -0.49
C PRO A 166 -8.25 6.34 -1.52
#